data_21c2b7d8ec960eaa2a9627c362e31cf7
#
_entry.id   21c2b7d8ec960eaa2a9627c362e31cf7
#
_cell.length_a   1.000
_cell.length_b   1.000
_cell.length_c   1.000
_cell.angle_alpha   90.00
_cell.angle_beta   90.00
_cell.angle_gamma   90.00
#
_symmetry.space_group_name_H-M   'P 1'
#
loop_
_entity.id
_entity.type
_entity.pdbx_description
1 polymer ?
#
loop_
_entity_poly.entity_id
_entity_poly.type
_entity_poly.pdbx_seq_one_letter_code
_entity_poly.pdbx_strand_id
1 'polypeptide(L)'
;MAIKRYKPTSPARRFMTVNAYAELSGDKPERSLLHDKRKSGGRNNQGKISVRHIGGGNKRKYRIIDFKRNKDGIPATVKSIQYDPNRSAHIALLAYADGEKRYILAPVGLTVGDKVLSGAGADIKSGNCLCLADIPVGTVVHAIELKPGRGAQIARSAGISAQIMAKEGAYATIKMPSGEMRLVSLKCKATVGQVGNLEHEIIRVGKAGKTRHFGVRPTVRGSVMNPNDHPHGGGEGKSPVGHAGPMTPWGKPALGSKTRKTKNPTSKFILKRIN
;
A
#
# COMPACT_ATOMS: atom_id res chain seq x y z
N MET A 1 5.22 -20.54 -10.84
CA MET A 1 6.03 -19.41 -10.34
C MET A 1 5.42 -18.11 -10.87
N ALA A 2 5.07 -17.20 -9.97
CA ALA A 2 4.48 -15.93 -10.38
C ALA A 2 5.51 -14.90 -10.90
N ILE A 3 6.82 -15.18 -10.83
CA ILE A 3 7.90 -14.29 -11.31
C ILE A 3 8.53 -14.85 -12.58
N LYS A 4 8.55 -14.00 -13.62
CA LYS A 4 9.27 -14.26 -14.88
C LYS A 4 10.63 -13.57 -14.85
N ARG A 5 11.70 -14.32 -15.13
CA ARG A 5 13.06 -13.82 -15.34
C ARG A 5 13.33 -13.62 -16.83
N TYR A 6 14.15 -12.66 -17.17
CA TYR A 6 14.62 -12.45 -18.55
C TYR A 6 15.95 -13.13 -18.81
N LYS A 7 16.22 -13.47 -20.08
CA LYS A 7 17.55 -13.92 -20.53
C LYS A 7 18.56 -12.76 -20.33
N PRO A 8 19.80 -13.02 -19.92
CA PRO A 8 20.82 -12.00 -19.62
C PRO A 8 21.45 -11.41 -20.89
N THR A 9 20.66 -10.85 -21.78
CA THR A 9 21.10 -10.27 -23.07
C THR A 9 21.70 -8.87 -22.95
N SER A 10 21.53 -8.21 -21.79
CA SER A 10 22.13 -6.90 -21.50
C SER A 10 22.31 -6.72 -19.99
N PRO A 11 23.14 -5.76 -19.51
CA PRO A 11 23.35 -5.51 -18.08
C PRO A 11 22.04 -5.30 -17.31
N ALA A 12 21.11 -4.55 -17.89
CA ALA A 12 19.80 -4.30 -17.26
C ALA A 12 18.93 -5.58 -17.19
N ARG A 13 18.93 -6.40 -18.25
CA ARG A 13 18.12 -7.62 -18.32
C ARG A 13 18.63 -8.75 -17.42
N ARG A 14 19.90 -8.77 -17.11
CA ARG A 14 20.53 -9.79 -16.25
C ARG A 14 19.80 -9.95 -14.91
N PHE A 15 19.38 -8.86 -14.30
CA PHE A 15 18.74 -8.86 -12.98
C PHE A 15 17.24 -8.51 -13.01
N MET A 16 16.72 -8.16 -14.19
CA MET A 16 15.32 -7.74 -14.32
C MET A 16 14.38 -8.93 -14.14
N THR A 17 13.36 -8.71 -13.32
CA THR A 17 12.24 -9.64 -13.16
C THR A 17 10.91 -8.92 -13.32
N VAL A 18 9.86 -9.65 -13.65
CA VAL A 18 8.49 -9.13 -13.75
C VAL A 18 7.53 -10.16 -13.18
N ASN A 19 6.37 -9.69 -12.73
CA ASN A 19 5.27 -10.58 -12.37
C ASN A 19 4.77 -11.30 -13.65
N ALA A 20 4.50 -12.59 -13.55
CA ALA A 20 3.94 -13.37 -14.65
C ALA A 20 2.44 -13.12 -14.87
N TYR A 21 1.78 -12.50 -13.87
CA TYR A 21 0.34 -12.16 -13.88
C TYR A 21 -0.59 -13.37 -14.10
N ALA A 22 -0.16 -14.56 -13.70
CA ALA A 22 -0.91 -15.80 -13.90
C ALA A 22 -2.29 -15.81 -13.20
N GLU A 23 -2.42 -15.04 -12.11
CA GLU A 23 -3.66 -14.93 -11.32
C GLU A 23 -4.68 -13.95 -11.94
N LEU A 24 -4.29 -13.20 -12.97
CA LEU A 24 -5.15 -12.17 -13.54
C LEU A 24 -6.04 -12.74 -14.66
N SER A 25 -7.28 -12.30 -14.67
CA SER A 25 -8.28 -12.71 -15.66
C SER A 25 -8.08 -12.09 -17.07
N GLY A 26 -7.17 -11.12 -17.22
CA GLY A 26 -6.94 -10.43 -18.50
C GLY A 26 -8.05 -9.45 -18.92
N ASP A 27 -9.08 -9.29 -18.12
CA ASP A 27 -10.24 -8.45 -18.43
C ASP A 27 -9.94 -6.96 -18.43
N LYS A 28 -10.68 -6.23 -19.28
CA LYS A 28 -10.66 -4.77 -19.28
C LYS A 28 -11.33 -4.23 -18.01
N PRO A 29 -10.80 -3.10 -17.45
CA PRO A 29 -11.39 -2.51 -16.26
C PRO A 29 -12.81 -1.98 -16.52
N GLU A 30 -13.68 -2.09 -15.51
CA GLU A 30 -15.05 -1.57 -15.54
C GLU A 30 -15.05 -0.04 -15.70
N ARG A 31 -15.68 0.46 -16.77
CA ARG A 31 -15.61 1.88 -17.12
C ARG A 31 -16.26 2.80 -16.10
N SER A 32 -17.39 2.39 -15.52
CA SER A 32 -18.11 3.14 -14.49
C SER A 32 -17.30 3.37 -13.21
N LEU A 33 -16.32 2.51 -12.94
CA LEU A 33 -15.45 2.57 -11.76
C LEU A 33 -14.08 3.20 -12.05
N LEU A 34 -13.89 3.81 -13.22
CA LEU A 34 -12.67 4.52 -13.60
C LEU A 34 -12.82 6.02 -13.43
N HIS A 35 -11.84 6.62 -12.77
CA HIS A 35 -11.74 8.08 -12.65
C HIS A 35 -10.41 8.60 -13.21
N ASP A 36 -10.45 9.78 -13.82
CA ASP A 36 -9.24 10.40 -14.35
C ASP A 36 -8.36 10.92 -13.22
N LYS A 37 -7.09 10.54 -13.27
CA LYS A 37 -6.10 10.95 -12.29
C LYS A 37 -5.17 12.02 -12.86
N ARG A 38 -5.34 13.27 -12.43
CA ARG A 38 -4.41 14.34 -12.72
C ARG A 38 -3.06 14.12 -12.02
N LYS A 39 -1.98 14.51 -12.67
CA LYS A 39 -0.61 14.41 -12.12
C LYS A 39 -0.27 15.74 -11.45
N SER A 40 -0.05 15.72 -10.13
CA SER A 40 0.37 16.90 -9.36
C SER A 40 1.88 17.18 -9.48
N GLY A 41 2.69 16.18 -9.87
CA GLY A 41 4.14 16.30 -9.90
C GLY A 41 4.76 16.55 -8.51
N GLY A 42 4.11 16.08 -7.45
CA GLY A 42 4.56 16.29 -6.05
C GLY A 42 4.26 17.68 -5.50
N ARG A 43 3.44 18.47 -6.19
CA ARG A 43 3.06 19.82 -5.76
C ARG A 43 1.83 19.82 -4.88
N ASN A 44 1.77 20.74 -3.92
CA ASN A 44 0.62 20.98 -3.07
C ASN A 44 -0.41 21.89 -3.78
N ASN A 45 -1.48 22.28 -3.07
CA ASN A 45 -2.52 23.19 -3.56
C ASN A 45 -2.02 24.59 -3.89
N GLN A 46 -0.87 25.01 -3.32
CA GLN A 46 -0.21 26.29 -3.61
C GLN A 46 0.79 26.21 -4.78
N GLY A 47 0.91 25.04 -5.45
CA GLY A 47 1.88 24.82 -6.53
C GLY A 47 3.32 24.58 -6.07
N LYS A 48 3.61 24.60 -4.78
CA LYS A 48 4.95 24.34 -4.22
C LYS A 48 5.21 22.83 -4.11
N ILE A 49 6.44 22.40 -4.39
CA ILE A 49 6.86 21.01 -4.26
C ILE A 49 6.90 20.63 -2.77
N SER A 50 5.98 19.75 -2.34
CA SER A 50 5.94 19.17 -1.00
C SER A 50 6.52 17.76 -0.96
N VAL A 51 6.47 17.03 -2.08
CA VAL A 51 7.05 15.69 -2.24
C VAL A 51 8.01 15.74 -3.41
N ARG A 52 9.31 15.62 -3.13
CA ARG A 52 10.36 15.66 -4.17
C ARG A 52 10.40 14.37 -4.98
N HIS A 53 11.04 14.42 -6.13
CA HIS A 53 11.33 13.29 -7.02
C HIS A 53 10.07 12.57 -7.54
N ILE A 54 8.94 13.26 -7.65
CA ILE A 54 7.71 12.76 -8.27
C ILE A 54 7.43 13.57 -9.54
N GLY A 55 7.10 12.87 -10.62
CA GLY A 55 6.70 13.48 -11.89
C GLY A 55 6.92 12.57 -13.09
N GLY A 56 6.34 12.95 -14.22
CA GLY A 56 6.34 12.11 -15.42
C GLY A 56 5.54 10.82 -15.22
N GLY A 57 6.07 9.72 -15.71
CA GLY A 57 5.44 8.40 -15.64
C GLY A 57 4.28 8.20 -16.63
N ASN A 58 3.80 6.95 -16.72
CA ASN A 58 2.72 6.57 -17.61
C ASN A 58 1.40 7.26 -17.22
N LYS A 59 0.53 7.50 -18.21
CA LYS A 59 -0.85 7.92 -17.98
C LYS A 59 -1.61 6.78 -17.31
N ARG A 60 -2.34 7.08 -16.22
CA ARG A 60 -3.08 6.07 -15.44
C ARG A 60 -4.46 6.60 -15.11
N LYS A 61 -5.46 5.73 -15.20
CA LYS A 61 -6.78 5.95 -14.61
C LYS A 61 -6.83 5.37 -13.21
N TYR A 62 -7.51 6.04 -12.30
CA TYR A 62 -7.75 5.56 -10.95
C TYR A 62 -8.93 4.58 -10.97
N ARG A 63 -8.81 3.46 -10.24
CA ARG A 63 -9.92 2.54 -9.98
C ARG A 63 -10.51 2.89 -8.63
N ILE A 64 -11.82 3.11 -8.61
CA ILE A 64 -12.56 3.37 -7.36
C ILE A 64 -12.65 2.06 -6.61
N ILE A 65 -12.00 1.99 -5.44
CA ILE A 65 -11.99 0.80 -4.58
C ILE A 65 -12.95 1.04 -3.43
N ASP A 66 -13.78 0.05 -3.14
CA ASP A 66 -14.65 0.04 -1.99
C ASP A 66 -13.87 -0.29 -0.71
N PHE A 67 -13.33 0.74 -0.08
CA PHE A 67 -12.68 0.64 1.22
C PHE A 67 -13.66 0.66 2.40
N LYS A 68 -14.93 1.02 2.17
CA LYS A 68 -15.94 1.09 3.25
C LYS A 68 -16.65 -0.24 3.46
N ARG A 69 -16.81 -1.03 2.39
CA ARG A 69 -17.53 -2.30 2.44
C ARG A 69 -18.87 -2.18 3.17
N ASN A 70 -19.66 -1.16 2.78
CA ASN A 70 -20.89 -0.78 3.45
C ASN A 70 -22.15 -1.51 2.92
N LYS A 71 -22.00 -2.47 2.03
CA LYS A 71 -23.08 -3.38 1.60
C LYS A 71 -23.09 -4.62 2.48
N ASP A 72 -23.68 -4.47 3.65
CA ASP A 72 -23.80 -5.57 4.62
C ASP A 72 -24.93 -6.52 4.23
N GLY A 73 -24.73 -7.83 4.42
CA GLY A 73 -25.73 -8.88 4.18
C GLY A 73 -25.97 -9.24 2.70
N ILE A 74 -25.44 -8.50 1.74
CA ILE A 74 -25.64 -8.77 0.31
C ILE A 74 -24.43 -9.53 -0.24
N PRO A 75 -24.60 -10.77 -0.74
CA PRO A 75 -23.52 -11.54 -1.32
C PRO A 75 -23.06 -10.94 -2.66
N ALA A 76 -21.77 -10.95 -2.87
CA ALA A 76 -21.15 -10.56 -4.12
C ALA A 76 -20.31 -11.70 -4.68
N THR A 77 -20.33 -11.89 -5.99
CA THR A 77 -19.51 -12.88 -6.69
C THR A 77 -18.30 -12.21 -7.31
N VAL A 78 -17.13 -12.81 -7.16
CA VAL A 78 -15.89 -12.35 -7.80
C VAL A 78 -16.00 -12.62 -9.30
N LYS A 79 -16.06 -11.54 -10.11
CA LYS A 79 -16.18 -11.63 -11.56
C LYS A 79 -14.83 -11.73 -12.26
N SER A 80 -13.85 -10.99 -11.77
CA SER A 80 -12.49 -10.99 -12.33
C SER A 80 -11.46 -10.48 -11.33
N ILE A 81 -10.20 -10.91 -11.48
CA ILE A 81 -9.05 -10.37 -10.76
C ILE A 81 -8.22 -9.55 -11.76
N GLN A 82 -7.92 -8.30 -11.42
CA GLN A 82 -7.36 -7.33 -12.36
C GLN A 82 -6.12 -6.62 -11.80
N TYR A 83 -5.26 -6.18 -12.72
CA TYR A 83 -4.13 -5.33 -12.43
C TYR A 83 -4.56 -3.88 -12.18
N ASP A 84 -4.05 -3.24 -11.12
CA ASP A 84 -4.21 -1.80 -10.89
C ASP A 84 -2.83 -1.10 -10.94
N PRO A 85 -2.60 -0.16 -11.88
CA PRO A 85 -1.33 0.57 -11.97
C PRO A 85 -1.11 1.59 -10.84
N ASN A 86 -2.09 1.81 -9.97
CA ASN A 86 -2.02 2.80 -8.89
C ASN A 86 -1.59 2.20 -7.54
N ARG A 87 -1.56 0.87 -7.44
CA ARG A 87 -1.20 0.15 -6.22
C ARG A 87 -0.40 -1.10 -6.51
N SER A 88 0.27 -1.63 -5.51
CA SER A 88 1.02 -2.88 -5.61
C SER A 88 0.11 -4.12 -5.59
N ALA A 89 -1.02 -4.05 -4.87
CA ALA A 89 -1.99 -5.13 -4.76
C ALA A 89 -2.83 -5.29 -6.05
N HIS A 90 -3.22 -6.51 -6.38
CA HIS A 90 -4.26 -6.78 -7.37
C HIS A 90 -5.64 -6.44 -6.79
N ILE A 91 -6.60 -6.20 -7.68
CA ILE A 91 -7.98 -5.86 -7.32
C ILE A 91 -8.94 -6.91 -7.87
N ALA A 92 -10.01 -7.18 -7.14
CA ALA A 92 -11.08 -8.06 -7.59
C ALA A 92 -12.33 -7.24 -7.89
N LEU A 93 -12.94 -7.49 -9.04
CA LEU A 93 -14.24 -6.95 -9.41
C LEU A 93 -15.33 -7.83 -8.82
N LEU A 94 -16.13 -7.28 -7.93
CA LEU A 94 -17.31 -7.91 -7.35
C LEU A 94 -18.55 -7.51 -8.12
N ALA A 95 -19.43 -8.47 -8.40
CA ALA A 95 -20.78 -8.27 -8.86
C ALA A 95 -21.72 -8.68 -7.72
N TYR A 96 -22.48 -7.72 -7.20
CA TYR A 96 -23.48 -7.94 -6.18
C TYR A 96 -24.79 -8.50 -6.77
N ALA A 97 -25.59 -9.15 -5.95
CA ALA A 97 -26.88 -9.72 -6.37
C ALA A 97 -27.86 -8.65 -6.91
N ASP A 98 -27.71 -7.40 -6.47
CA ASP A 98 -28.48 -6.23 -6.93
C ASP A 98 -27.95 -5.60 -8.23
N GLY A 99 -26.95 -6.20 -8.88
CA GLY A 99 -26.36 -5.72 -10.13
C GLY A 99 -25.23 -4.66 -9.95
N GLU A 100 -25.04 -4.10 -8.75
CA GLU A 100 -23.94 -3.14 -8.52
C GLU A 100 -22.59 -3.84 -8.61
N LYS A 101 -21.63 -3.15 -9.21
CA LYS A 101 -20.24 -3.63 -9.27
C LYS A 101 -19.35 -2.77 -8.40
N ARG A 102 -18.41 -3.38 -7.69
CA ARG A 102 -17.38 -2.68 -6.89
C ARG A 102 -16.04 -3.38 -6.99
N TYR A 103 -14.97 -2.62 -6.87
CA TYR A 103 -13.62 -3.18 -6.71
C TYR A 103 -13.27 -3.31 -5.24
N ILE A 104 -12.60 -4.43 -4.90
CA ILE A 104 -11.93 -4.63 -3.60
C ILE A 104 -10.47 -4.98 -3.82
N LEU A 105 -9.65 -4.96 -2.76
CA LEU A 105 -8.32 -5.56 -2.81
C LEU A 105 -8.49 -7.09 -2.90
N ALA A 106 -7.75 -7.73 -3.80
CA ALA A 106 -7.76 -9.18 -3.92
C ALA A 106 -6.88 -9.80 -2.83
N PRO A 107 -7.44 -10.56 -1.87
CA PRO A 107 -6.65 -11.33 -0.91
C PRO A 107 -6.05 -12.58 -1.55
N VAL A 108 -5.08 -13.17 -0.86
CA VAL A 108 -4.50 -14.47 -1.24
C VAL A 108 -5.58 -15.54 -1.23
N GLY A 109 -5.57 -16.39 -2.25
CA GLY A 109 -6.48 -17.52 -2.38
C GLY A 109 -7.88 -17.19 -2.91
N LEU A 110 -8.17 -15.91 -3.20
CA LEU A 110 -9.43 -15.54 -3.84
C LEU A 110 -9.39 -15.92 -5.32
N THR A 111 -10.44 -16.60 -5.79
CA THR A 111 -10.60 -17.03 -7.18
C THR A 111 -11.85 -16.43 -7.84
N VAL A 112 -11.89 -16.46 -9.17
CA VAL A 112 -13.08 -16.05 -9.92
C VAL A 112 -14.20 -17.04 -9.64
N GLY A 113 -15.39 -16.54 -9.34
CA GLY A 113 -16.56 -17.33 -8.94
C GLY A 113 -16.79 -17.39 -7.44
N ASP A 114 -15.80 -17.06 -6.61
CA ASP A 114 -15.96 -17.04 -5.16
C ASP A 114 -17.02 -16.04 -4.73
N LYS A 115 -17.75 -16.39 -3.65
CA LYS A 115 -18.71 -15.50 -3.01
C LYS A 115 -18.08 -14.78 -1.84
N VAL A 116 -18.26 -13.46 -1.77
CA VAL A 116 -17.73 -12.58 -0.73
C VAL A 116 -18.89 -11.84 -0.07
N LEU A 117 -18.88 -11.81 1.26
CA LEU A 117 -19.92 -11.16 2.06
C LEU A 117 -19.29 -10.09 2.98
N SER A 118 -20.10 -9.11 3.35
CA SER A 118 -19.74 -8.07 4.33
C SER A 118 -20.81 -7.99 5.42
N GLY A 119 -20.40 -7.62 6.64
CA GLY A 119 -21.32 -7.39 7.77
C GLY A 119 -21.37 -8.54 8.76
N ALA A 120 -22.23 -8.37 9.77
CA ALA A 120 -22.47 -9.38 10.80
C ALA A 120 -23.04 -10.67 10.17
N GLY A 121 -22.56 -11.83 10.62
CA GLY A 121 -22.96 -13.12 10.07
C GLY A 121 -22.21 -13.58 8.82
N ALA A 122 -21.23 -12.82 8.34
CA ALA A 122 -20.31 -13.31 7.31
C ALA A 122 -19.34 -14.35 7.89
N ASP A 123 -19.11 -15.44 7.16
CA ASP A 123 -18.12 -16.46 7.55
C ASP A 123 -16.71 -15.88 7.63
N ILE A 124 -15.84 -16.50 8.44
CA ILE A 124 -14.41 -16.14 8.54
C ILE A 124 -13.65 -16.73 7.35
N LYS A 125 -13.99 -16.27 6.15
CA LYS A 125 -13.33 -16.64 4.88
C LYS A 125 -12.55 -15.48 4.29
N SER A 126 -11.47 -15.79 3.57
CA SER A 126 -10.65 -14.77 2.89
C SER A 126 -11.50 -13.91 1.96
N GLY A 127 -11.41 -12.58 2.11
CA GLY A 127 -12.19 -11.61 1.34
C GLY A 127 -13.46 -11.10 2.02
N ASN A 128 -13.98 -11.80 3.02
CA ASN A 128 -15.13 -11.33 3.80
C ASN A 128 -14.73 -10.18 4.74
N CYS A 129 -15.64 -9.23 4.93
CA CYS A 129 -15.40 -8.04 5.72
C CYS A 129 -16.35 -7.99 6.91
N LEU A 130 -15.82 -7.99 8.13
CA LEU A 130 -16.57 -7.99 9.37
C LEU A 130 -16.09 -6.88 10.31
N CYS A 131 -16.88 -6.61 11.34
CA CYS A 131 -16.40 -5.81 12.47
C CYS A 131 -15.33 -6.59 13.24
N LEU A 132 -14.36 -5.89 13.82
CA LEU A 132 -13.31 -6.54 14.61
C LEU A 132 -13.87 -7.30 15.83
N ALA A 133 -15.05 -6.91 16.29
CA ALA A 133 -15.79 -7.63 17.34
C ALA A 133 -16.08 -9.08 16.94
N ASP A 134 -16.45 -9.33 15.69
CA ASP A 134 -16.93 -10.62 15.19
C ASP A 134 -15.80 -11.53 14.70
N ILE A 135 -14.58 -10.99 14.49
CA ILE A 135 -13.44 -11.76 13.99
C ILE A 135 -12.69 -12.40 15.17
N PRO A 136 -12.43 -13.71 15.21
CA PRO A 136 -11.68 -14.36 16.29
C PRO A 136 -10.26 -13.80 16.49
N VAL A 137 -9.76 -13.89 17.72
CA VAL A 137 -8.36 -13.61 18.06
C VAL A 137 -7.46 -14.59 17.30
N GLY A 138 -6.27 -14.13 16.91
CA GLY A 138 -5.30 -14.91 16.12
C GLY A 138 -5.53 -14.79 14.61
N THR A 139 -6.71 -14.34 14.15
CA THR A 139 -7.04 -14.23 12.73
C THR A 139 -6.17 -13.18 12.04
N VAL A 140 -5.73 -13.53 10.83
CA VAL A 140 -5.01 -12.64 9.91
C VAL A 140 -6.02 -11.78 9.14
N VAL A 141 -5.80 -10.46 9.14
CA VAL A 141 -6.70 -9.48 8.52
C VAL A 141 -5.93 -8.45 7.71
N HIS A 142 -6.61 -7.82 6.76
CA HIS A 142 -6.09 -6.70 5.98
C HIS A 142 -7.16 -5.62 5.81
N ALA A 143 -6.85 -4.52 5.13
CA ALA A 143 -7.78 -3.43 4.84
C ALA A 143 -8.55 -2.99 6.09
N ILE A 144 -7.82 -2.60 7.15
CA ILE A 144 -8.37 -2.31 8.48
C ILE A 144 -8.76 -0.83 8.59
N GLU A 145 -9.93 -0.56 9.15
CA GLU A 145 -10.34 0.79 9.54
C GLU A 145 -9.64 1.24 10.82
N LEU A 146 -9.39 2.55 10.94
CA LEU A 146 -8.92 3.20 12.19
C LEU A 146 -10.04 3.90 12.94
N LYS A 147 -11.10 4.28 12.24
CA LYS A 147 -12.32 4.89 12.81
C LYS A 147 -13.51 4.24 12.12
N PRO A 148 -14.56 3.87 12.85
CA PRO A 148 -15.73 3.22 12.28
C PRO A 148 -16.33 4.02 11.11
N GLY A 149 -16.67 3.35 10.02
CA GLY A 149 -17.31 3.93 8.83
C GLY A 149 -16.43 4.80 7.94
N ARG A 150 -15.15 5.01 8.30
CA ARG A 150 -14.24 5.85 7.51
C ARG A 150 -13.61 5.12 6.33
N GLY A 151 -13.73 3.82 6.32
CA GLY A 151 -13.13 2.92 5.33
C GLY A 151 -11.70 2.51 5.71
N ALA A 152 -11.23 1.47 5.06
CA ALA A 152 -9.94 0.86 5.31
C ALA A 152 -8.76 1.82 5.08
N GLN A 153 -7.84 1.89 6.04
CA GLN A 153 -6.68 2.80 5.99
C GLN A 153 -5.34 2.06 6.10
N ILE A 154 -5.30 0.92 6.77
CA ILE A 154 -4.08 0.17 7.07
C ILE A 154 -4.10 -1.20 6.40
N ALA A 155 -2.91 -1.79 6.19
CA ALA A 155 -2.69 -3.11 5.60
C ALA A 155 -3.35 -3.27 4.22
N ARG A 156 -2.98 -2.40 3.25
CA ARG A 156 -3.57 -2.36 1.90
C ARG A 156 -2.60 -2.67 0.77
N SER A 157 -1.30 -2.74 1.04
CA SER A 157 -0.28 -3.04 0.02
C SER A 157 -0.18 -4.53 -0.23
N ALA A 158 0.41 -4.91 -1.38
CA ALA A 158 0.66 -6.30 -1.74
C ALA A 158 1.41 -7.07 -0.64
N GLY A 159 1.00 -8.29 -0.38
CA GLY A 159 1.64 -9.18 0.59
C GLY A 159 1.50 -8.77 2.06
N ILE A 160 0.80 -7.68 2.36
CA ILE A 160 0.67 -7.17 3.72
C ILE A 160 -0.52 -7.79 4.43
N SER A 161 -0.32 -8.05 5.71
CA SER A 161 -1.36 -8.47 6.65
C SER A 161 -1.11 -7.90 8.03
N ALA A 162 -2.12 -7.94 8.89
CA ALA A 162 -2.04 -7.66 10.31
C ALA A 162 -2.73 -8.79 11.06
N GLN A 163 -2.44 -8.96 12.35
CA GLN A 163 -3.01 -10.04 13.16
C GLN A 163 -3.71 -9.47 14.38
N ILE A 164 -4.89 -9.97 14.68
CA ILE A 164 -5.62 -9.65 15.91
C ILE A 164 -4.99 -10.46 17.06
N MET A 165 -4.43 -9.77 18.05
CA MET A 165 -3.71 -10.42 19.17
C MET A 165 -4.60 -10.62 20.38
N ALA A 166 -5.45 -9.65 20.69
CA ALA A 166 -6.35 -9.67 21.85
C ALA A 166 -7.55 -8.73 21.60
N LYS A 167 -8.59 -8.90 22.39
CA LYS A 167 -9.75 -8.01 22.46
C LYS A 167 -10.00 -7.69 23.93
N GLU A 168 -10.00 -6.40 24.27
CA GLU A 168 -10.19 -5.94 25.64
C GLU A 168 -11.10 -4.69 25.65
N GLY A 169 -12.17 -4.75 26.40
CA GLY A 169 -13.16 -3.68 26.49
C GLY A 169 -13.70 -3.29 25.11
N ALA A 170 -13.51 -2.05 24.71
CA ALA A 170 -13.99 -1.50 23.43
C ALA A 170 -12.96 -1.59 22.28
N TYR A 171 -11.79 -2.21 22.51
CA TYR A 171 -10.68 -2.21 21.58
C TYR A 171 -10.16 -3.61 21.26
N ALA A 172 -9.67 -3.78 20.03
CA ALA A 172 -8.83 -4.90 19.63
C ALA A 172 -7.37 -4.45 19.57
N THR A 173 -6.48 -5.27 20.10
CA THR A 173 -5.03 -5.12 19.95
C THR A 173 -4.59 -5.80 18.65
N ILE A 174 -4.07 -5.01 17.71
CA ILE A 174 -3.67 -5.49 16.40
C ILE A 174 -2.16 -5.33 16.24
N LYS A 175 -1.49 -6.42 15.85
CA LYS A 175 -0.09 -6.42 15.42
C LYS A 175 -0.04 -5.99 13.96
N MET A 176 0.53 -4.81 13.73
CA MET A 176 0.66 -4.22 12.39
C MET A 176 1.79 -4.88 11.58
N PRO A 177 1.82 -4.70 10.25
CA PRO A 177 2.91 -5.22 9.40
C PRO A 177 4.29 -4.71 9.80
N SER A 178 4.37 -3.50 10.35
CA SER A 178 5.60 -2.93 10.91
C SER A 178 6.04 -3.58 12.22
N GLY A 179 5.18 -4.45 12.83
CA GLY A 179 5.37 -5.02 14.16
C GLY A 179 4.87 -4.11 15.31
N GLU A 180 4.42 -2.89 15.03
CA GLU A 180 3.74 -2.03 16.01
C GLU A 180 2.48 -2.71 16.53
N MET A 181 2.28 -2.72 17.85
CA MET A 181 1.02 -3.17 18.46
C MET A 181 0.14 -1.95 18.74
N ARG A 182 -1.08 -1.98 18.20
CA ARG A 182 -1.97 -0.84 18.22
C ARG A 182 -3.39 -1.22 18.61
N LEU A 183 -4.03 -0.35 19.39
CA LEU A 183 -5.45 -0.43 19.72
C LEU A 183 -6.31 0.13 18.58
N VAL A 184 -7.31 -0.63 18.18
CA VAL A 184 -8.33 -0.24 17.19
C VAL A 184 -9.71 -0.58 17.77
N SER A 185 -10.68 0.31 17.63
CA SER A 185 -12.04 0.08 18.15
C SER A 185 -12.66 -1.19 17.54
N LEU A 186 -13.33 -1.98 18.35
CA LEU A 186 -14.05 -3.19 17.94
C LEU A 186 -15.14 -2.93 16.89
N LYS A 187 -15.68 -1.71 16.83
CA LYS A 187 -16.66 -1.27 15.81
C LYS A 187 -16.04 -1.03 14.42
N CYS A 188 -14.69 -1.01 14.30
CA CYS A 188 -14.01 -0.88 13.01
C CYS A 188 -14.11 -2.17 12.22
N LYS A 189 -14.25 -2.04 10.89
CA LYS A 189 -14.27 -3.18 9.97
C LYS A 189 -12.85 -3.57 9.55
N ALA A 190 -12.66 -4.85 9.28
CA ALA A 190 -11.46 -5.39 8.65
C ALA A 190 -11.85 -6.52 7.69
N THR A 191 -11.02 -6.78 6.69
CA THR A 191 -11.21 -7.88 5.76
C THR A 191 -10.32 -9.05 6.18
N VAL A 192 -10.89 -10.26 6.21
CA VAL A 192 -10.17 -11.48 6.58
C VAL A 192 -9.17 -11.87 5.49
N GLY A 193 -8.01 -12.37 5.90
CA GLY A 193 -6.94 -12.85 5.02
C GLY A 193 -5.81 -11.84 4.81
N GLN A 194 -4.87 -12.20 3.97
CA GLN A 194 -3.69 -11.43 3.56
C GLN A 194 -3.89 -10.85 2.17
N VAL A 195 -3.38 -9.66 1.89
CA VAL A 195 -3.42 -9.07 0.53
C VAL A 195 -2.59 -9.91 -0.44
N GLY A 196 -3.12 -10.16 -1.62
CA GLY A 196 -2.45 -10.92 -2.68
C GLY A 196 -1.21 -10.26 -3.28
N ASN A 197 -0.66 -10.87 -4.36
CA ASN A 197 0.56 -10.43 -5.02
C ASN A 197 1.80 -10.44 -4.09
N LEU A 198 1.99 -11.53 -3.35
CA LEU A 198 3.07 -11.70 -2.37
C LEU A 198 4.47 -11.43 -2.93
N GLU A 199 4.68 -11.77 -4.19
CA GLU A 199 5.99 -11.67 -4.84
C GLU A 199 6.33 -10.25 -5.34
N HIS A 200 5.47 -9.26 -5.10
CA HIS A 200 5.69 -7.88 -5.55
C HIS A 200 7.01 -7.30 -5.03
N GLU A 201 7.40 -7.63 -3.81
CA GLU A 201 8.63 -7.14 -3.17
C GLU A 201 9.89 -7.67 -3.83
N ILE A 202 9.83 -8.90 -4.40
CA ILE A 202 10.98 -9.58 -5.01
C ILE A 202 11.25 -9.07 -6.44
N ILE A 203 10.34 -8.30 -7.03
CA ILE A 203 10.47 -7.80 -8.40
C ILE A 203 11.60 -6.77 -8.50
N ARG A 204 12.55 -7.04 -9.41
CA ARG A 204 13.67 -6.15 -9.73
C ARG A 204 13.40 -5.36 -11.01
N VAL A 205 13.38 -4.07 -10.88
CA VAL A 205 13.05 -3.13 -11.98
C VAL A 205 14.12 -3.14 -13.09
N GLY A 206 15.39 -3.32 -12.73
CA GLY A 206 16.51 -3.56 -13.64
C GLY A 206 17.07 -2.32 -14.33
N LYS A 207 16.27 -1.29 -14.64
CA LYS A 207 16.75 -0.08 -15.33
C LYS A 207 16.05 1.20 -14.86
N ALA A 208 16.78 2.32 -14.91
CA ALA A 208 16.28 3.64 -14.52
C ALA A 208 15.04 4.08 -15.33
N GLY A 209 14.99 3.78 -16.63
CA GLY A 209 13.86 4.11 -17.48
C GLY A 209 12.54 3.47 -17.02
N LYS A 210 12.56 2.23 -16.47
CA LYS A 210 11.36 1.60 -15.91
C LYS A 210 10.91 2.31 -14.63
N THR A 211 11.84 2.76 -13.79
CA THR A 211 11.54 3.59 -12.62
C THR A 211 10.94 4.93 -13.02
N ARG A 212 11.43 5.53 -14.13
CA ARG A 212 10.84 6.75 -14.72
C ARG A 212 9.38 6.54 -15.14
N HIS A 213 9.04 5.37 -15.72
CA HIS A 213 7.65 5.04 -16.07
C HIS A 213 6.72 4.96 -14.86
N PHE A 214 7.24 4.63 -13.67
CA PHE A 214 6.46 4.68 -12.42
C PHE A 214 6.20 6.10 -11.91
N GLY A 215 6.88 7.11 -12.48
CA GLY A 215 6.72 8.50 -12.09
C GLY A 215 7.74 8.97 -11.07
N VAL A 216 8.81 8.20 -10.86
CA VAL A 216 9.93 8.59 -10.00
C VAL A 216 10.97 9.35 -10.83
N ARG A 217 11.28 10.57 -10.43
CA ARG A 217 12.34 11.39 -11.04
C ARG A 217 13.71 11.02 -10.47
N PRO A 218 14.80 11.28 -11.20
CA PRO A 218 16.15 11.09 -10.69
C PRO A 218 16.39 11.87 -9.41
N THR A 219 17.20 11.29 -8.52
CA THR A 219 17.64 11.92 -7.27
C THR A 219 19.10 12.26 -7.38
N VAL A 220 19.45 13.51 -7.09
CA VAL A 220 20.83 13.99 -6.98
C VAL A 220 21.24 13.89 -5.52
N ARG A 221 22.38 13.29 -5.24
CA ARG A 221 22.95 13.21 -3.88
C ARG A 221 23.50 14.57 -3.44
N GLY A 222 23.41 14.89 -2.14
CA GLY A 222 23.83 16.19 -1.61
C GLY A 222 25.31 16.51 -1.82
N SER A 223 26.20 15.51 -1.82
CA SER A 223 27.65 15.68 -1.99
C SER A 223 28.09 16.17 -3.38
N VAL A 224 27.21 16.22 -4.38
CA VAL A 224 27.48 16.77 -5.71
C VAL A 224 26.76 18.09 -5.96
N MET A 225 26.20 18.67 -4.91
CA MET A 225 25.59 20.00 -4.94
C MET A 225 26.55 21.06 -4.43
N ASN A 226 26.19 22.33 -4.59
CA ASN A 226 26.92 23.44 -4.01
C ASN A 226 26.68 23.56 -2.49
N PRO A 227 27.57 24.23 -1.72
CA PRO A 227 27.40 24.38 -0.27
C PRO A 227 26.12 25.08 0.15
N ASN A 228 25.58 25.98 -0.68
CA ASN A 228 24.31 26.68 -0.45
C ASN A 228 23.07 25.79 -0.67
N ASP A 229 23.21 24.70 -1.44
CA ASP A 229 22.07 23.83 -1.78
C ASP A 229 21.91 22.63 -0.83
N HIS A 230 23.01 22.19 -0.24
CA HIS A 230 23.01 21.04 0.66
C HIS A 230 24.15 21.10 1.68
N PRO A 231 23.96 20.71 2.95
CA PRO A 231 25.02 20.65 3.96
C PRO A 231 26.23 19.80 3.57
N HIS A 232 26.05 18.82 2.68
CA HIS A 232 27.14 17.97 2.15
C HIS A 232 27.78 18.52 0.88
N GLY A 233 27.36 19.69 0.42
CA GLY A 233 27.86 20.28 -0.83
C GLY A 233 29.23 20.90 -0.71
N GLY A 234 29.89 21.10 -1.84
CA GLY A 234 31.20 21.70 -1.96
C GLY A 234 32.37 20.73 -1.92
N GLY A 235 33.60 21.29 -2.04
CA GLY A 235 34.86 20.55 -2.05
C GLY A 235 35.27 20.08 -3.45
N GLU A 236 36.49 19.54 -3.52
CA GLU A 236 37.11 19.00 -4.74
C GLU A 236 36.86 17.50 -4.90
N GLY A 237 36.57 17.06 -6.14
CA GLY A 237 36.42 15.65 -6.50
C GLY A 237 35.32 14.90 -5.75
N LYS A 238 35.66 13.78 -5.13
CA LYS A 238 34.75 12.97 -4.30
C LYS A 238 34.84 13.36 -2.83
N SER A 239 34.33 14.54 -2.49
CA SER A 239 34.33 15.02 -1.12
C SER A 239 33.53 14.10 -0.18
N PRO A 240 34.00 13.90 1.06
CA PRO A 240 33.24 13.18 2.10
C PRO A 240 32.03 14.00 2.57
N VAL A 241 31.22 13.42 3.45
CA VAL A 241 30.04 14.10 4.02
C VAL A 241 30.40 15.35 4.84
N GLY A 242 31.62 15.39 5.43
CA GLY A 242 32.11 16.52 6.21
C GLY A 242 31.43 16.80 7.55
N HIS A 243 30.55 15.89 7.99
CA HIS A 243 29.82 15.98 9.25
C HIS A 243 29.89 14.65 10.02
N ALA A 244 29.61 14.67 11.32
CA ALA A 244 29.59 13.47 12.17
C ALA A 244 28.60 12.40 11.69
N GLY A 245 27.59 12.79 10.90
CA GLY A 245 26.62 11.88 10.28
C GLY A 245 25.91 12.53 9.09
N PRO A 246 25.20 11.74 8.27
CA PRO A 246 24.50 12.26 7.11
C PRO A 246 23.35 13.20 7.52
N MET A 247 23.22 14.30 6.78
CA MET A 247 22.19 15.33 7.00
C MET A 247 21.18 15.37 5.86
N THR A 248 19.99 15.87 6.18
CA THR A 248 18.96 16.23 5.20
C THR A 248 19.31 17.58 4.57
N PRO A 249 18.69 17.98 3.43
CA PRO A 249 18.87 19.30 2.83
C PRO A 249 18.56 20.47 3.77
N TRP A 250 17.82 20.23 4.82
CA TRP A 250 17.45 21.23 5.84
C TRP A 250 18.32 21.19 7.10
N GLY A 251 19.48 20.53 7.05
CA GLY A 251 20.45 20.49 8.15
C GLY A 251 20.07 19.60 9.34
N LYS A 252 19.05 18.75 9.20
CA LYS A 252 18.68 17.79 10.26
C LYS A 252 19.37 16.45 10.03
N PRO A 253 19.71 15.68 11.08
CA PRO A 253 20.23 14.32 10.93
C PRO A 253 19.27 13.48 10.05
N ALA A 254 19.84 12.77 9.06
CA ALA A 254 19.07 11.97 8.12
C ALA A 254 18.60 10.64 8.71
N LEU A 255 19.33 10.09 9.67
CA LEU A 255 19.09 8.79 10.30
C LEU A 255 18.96 8.93 11.82
N GLY A 256 18.24 8.01 12.45
CA GLY A 256 18.13 7.89 13.91
C GLY A 256 17.19 8.89 14.62
N SER A 257 16.76 9.95 13.98
CA SER A 257 15.89 10.95 14.60
C SER A 257 14.45 10.47 14.73
N LYS A 258 13.89 10.53 15.93
CA LYS A 258 12.46 10.26 16.19
C LYS A 258 11.65 11.49 15.75
N THR A 259 11.01 11.41 14.57
CA THR A 259 10.27 12.54 13.96
C THR A 259 8.81 12.64 14.41
N ARG A 260 8.25 11.60 15.06
CA ARG A 260 6.90 11.65 15.59
C ARG A 260 6.82 12.67 16.73
N LYS A 261 5.87 13.61 16.63
CA LYS A 261 5.63 14.59 17.69
C LYS A 261 5.18 13.88 18.98
N THR A 262 5.78 14.22 20.12
CA THR A 262 5.46 13.64 21.44
C THR A 262 3.99 13.84 21.82
N LYS A 263 3.45 15.03 21.54
CA LYS A 263 2.05 15.41 21.81
C LYS A 263 1.04 14.89 20.77
N ASN A 264 1.40 13.90 19.94
CA ASN A 264 0.46 13.36 18.94
C ASN A 264 -0.69 12.62 19.65
N PRO A 265 -1.96 13.05 19.50
CA PRO A 265 -3.10 12.46 20.23
C PRO A 265 -3.34 10.97 19.91
N THR A 266 -2.83 10.49 18.76
CA THR A 266 -2.94 9.06 18.41
C THR A 266 -1.89 8.19 19.11
N SER A 267 -0.97 8.76 19.88
CA SER A 267 0.04 7.99 20.63
C SER A 267 -0.57 7.10 21.70
N LYS A 268 -1.72 7.51 22.28
CA LYS A 268 -2.48 6.70 23.26
C LYS A 268 -2.97 5.35 22.75
N PHE A 269 -3.07 5.19 21.42
CA PHE A 269 -3.49 3.93 20.79
C PHE A 269 -2.32 3.00 20.43
N ILE A 270 -1.08 3.37 20.72
CA ILE A 270 0.10 2.57 20.43
C ILE A 270 0.57 1.95 21.74
N LEU A 271 0.47 0.62 21.84
CA LEU A 271 0.92 -0.13 23.02
C LEU A 271 2.42 -0.40 22.99
N LYS A 272 2.91 -0.87 21.83
CA LYS A 272 4.32 -1.20 21.64
C LYS A 272 4.78 -0.73 20.27
N ARG A 273 5.90 -0.02 20.23
CA ARG A 273 6.63 0.31 18.99
C ARG A 273 7.77 -0.66 18.80
N ILE A 274 8.17 -0.80 17.54
CA ILE A 274 9.51 -1.29 17.24
C ILE A 274 10.41 -0.07 17.32
N ASN A 275 11.12 0.06 18.43
CA ASN A 275 12.15 1.09 18.72
C ASN A 275 11.85 2.52 18.31
#